data_cd43fccd3f74f34f2b5001679050b272
#
_entry.id   cd43fccd3f74f34f2b5001679050b272
#
_cell.length_a   1.000
_cell.length_b   1.000
_cell.length_c   1.000
_cell.angle_alpha   90.00
_cell.angle_beta   90.00
_cell.angle_gamma   90.00
#
_symmetry.space_group_name_H-M   'P 1'
#
loop_
_entity.id
_entity.type
_entity.pdbx_description
1 polymer ?
#
loop_
_entity_poly.entity_id
_entity_poly.type
_entity_poly.pdbx_seq_one_letter_code
_entity_poly.pdbx_strand_id
1 'polypeptide(L)'
;MRNFQDEIGRIVDGRYKLLDLLGSGSAGAVFRAYDTKMQRQVAVKLFDTTESVREHNISFMTEAKAVSNLIHDNIVRLYDAGAEERDRYLVMEYTDGTTLRSYIDHRRLRGQKIPQGEILNCAKQVLLGLAEAHKRRIVHRDVKPQNVIVMKTGKIRVMDFGIALLPGKDAFEGENHAVGTAHYISPEQAAGNIVDGRSDIYSLGVVLYEMATGVLPYTGMTPSEIAQKHVQGAPTPPRTIDPSISLGLEQIILTAMSRDVDSRFSSAADMLRAIDKLQKNPTYVFGDFARNKSTKTGERRRNAEKSTVVPALVAAVSALCAVTVIVFGILLTQGLRPDSVTVVMPRLIGEHYDENRSYGEFITVETVEYAYSDTVQKGAIIRHTPAAGQVYSERIAVSVVVSLGEEPLSPDSLVGKTEAEARALLSGKKILPIVEYLPSDTVEKGRVVSVFSPDTEILSGSLCKVFVSVGAAETVAVPSLVGMDKGEALALLDELGILYRIVFVDDKDTPEGEVKEQDIPAGDLVRKGVTEDAVTLTVSKGLGT
;
A
#
# COMPACT_ATOMS: atom_id res chain seq x y z
N MET A 1 -16.11 22.77 5.17
CA MET A 1 -15.39 22.43 3.93
C MET A 1 -15.16 23.71 3.13
N ARG A 2 -13.95 23.90 2.59
CA ARG A 2 -13.62 25.06 1.76
C ARG A 2 -14.41 24.99 0.44
N ASN A 3 -15.06 26.10 0.06
CA ASN A 3 -15.69 26.21 -1.24
C ASN A 3 -14.65 26.59 -2.29
N PHE A 4 -14.18 25.63 -3.06
CA PHE A 4 -13.14 25.86 -4.08
C PHE A 4 -13.63 26.67 -5.30
N GLN A 5 -14.95 26.86 -5.47
CA GLN A 5 -15.49 27.74 -6.52
C GLN A 5 -15.07 29.21 -6.31
N ASP A 6 -14.93 29.63 -5.06
CA ASP A 6 -14.54 31.01 -4.71
C ASP A 6 -13.08 31.32 -4.99
N GLU A 7 -12.27 30.31 -5.33
CA GLU A 7 -10.86 30.46 -5.69
C GLU A 7 -10.68 30.84 -7.18
N ILE A 8 -11.73 30.77 -7.99
CA ILE A 8 -11.66 31.16 -9.42
C ILE A 8 -11.34 32.65 -9.52
N GLY A 9 -10.34 32.98 -10.32
CA GLY A 9 -9.80 34.33 -10.48
C GLY A 9 -8.62 34.67 -9.56
N ARG A 10 -8.37 33.85 -8.49
CA ARG A 10 -7.18 34.01 -7.63
C ARG A 10 -5.90 33.79 -8.43
N ILE A 11 -4.86 34.52 -8.06
CA ILE A 11 -3.49 34.33 -8.59
C ILE A 11 -2.67 33.64 -7.51
N VAL A 12 -2.25 32.42 -7.76
CA VAL A 12 -1.37 31.63 -6.89
C VAL A 12 0.07 31.96 -7.22
N ASP A 13 0.88 32.19 -6.18
CA ASP A 13 2.32 32.56 -6.26
C ASP A 13 2.57 33.80 -7.14
N GLY A 14 1.61 34.74 -7.19
CA GLY A 14 1.71 35.93 -8.05
C GLY A 14 1.81 35.62 -9.55
N ARG A 15 1.61 34.37 -9.97
CA ARG A 15 1.89 33.86 -11.31
C ARG A 15 0.76 33.07 -11.96
N TYR A 16 0.12 32.17 -11.24
CA TYR A 16 -0.84 31.22 -11.81
C TYR A 16 -2.28 31.69 -11.57
N LYS A 17 -2.92 32.26 -12.58
CA LYS A 17 -4.31 32.72 -12.49
C LYS A 17 -5.27 31.55 -12.66
N LEU A 18 -6.04 31.22 -11.64
CA LEU A 18 -7.04 30.17 -11.68
C LEU A 18 -8.23 30.58 -12.57
N LEU A 19 -8.59 29.70 -13.54
CA LEU A 19 -9.65 29.99 -14.53
C LEU A 19 -10.93 29.22 -14.26
N ASP A 20 -10.82 27.88 -14.21
CA ASP A 20 -11.97 26.99 -14.02
C ASP A 20 -11.60 25.85 -13.09
N LEU A 21 -12.59 25.38 -12.31
CA LEU A 21 -12.45 24.19 -11.49
C LEU A 21 -12.60 22.94 -12.37
N LEU A 22 -11.54 22.12 -12.47
CA LEU A 22 -11.55 20.85 -13.21
C LEU A 22 -12.09 19.69 -12.37
N GLY A 23 -11.86 19.73 -11.06
CA GLY A 23 -12.34 18.73 -10.12
C GLY A 23 -11.93 19.06 -8.69
N SER A 24 -12.72 18.60 -7.74
CA SER A 24 -12.43 18.73 -6.31
C SER A 24 -12.65 17.40 -5.61
N GLY A 25 -11.90 17.18 -4.55
CA GLY A 25 -11.98 15.99 -3.71
C GLY A 25 -11.40 16.28 -2.35
N SER A 26 -11.31 15.26 -1.54
CA SER A 26 -10.82 15.35 -0.18
C SER A 26 -9.34 15.78 -0.07
N ALA A 27 -8.53 15.52 -1.11
CA ALA A 27 -7.12 15.96 -1.14
C ALA A 27 -6.93 17.40 -1.64
N GLY A 28 -8.01 18.12 -1.96
CA GLY A 28 -7.95 19.46 -2.53
C GLY A 28 -8.68 19.60 -3.86
N ALA A 29 -8.33 20.59 -4.66
CA ALA A 29 -8.97 20.89 -5.93
C ALA A 29 -7.96 21.12 -7.04
N VAL A 30 -8.33 20.74 -8.27
CA VAL A 30 -7.54 20.94 -9.48
C VAL A 30 -8.24 22.00 -10.34
N PHE A 31 -7.49 23.00 -10.74
CA PHE A 31 -7.96 24.10 -11.58
C PHE A 31 -7.24 24.11 -12.93
N ARG A 32 -7.95 24.47 -13.98
CA ARG A 32 -7.32 25.02 -15.16
C ARG A 32 -6.85 26.44 -14.81
N ALA A 33 -5.61 26.76 -15.11
CA ALA A 33 -5.01 28.05 -14.78
C ALA A 33 -4.18 28.58 -15.95
N TYR A 34 -3.83 29.85 -15.89
CA TYR A 34 -2.97 30.51 -16.84
C TYR A 34 -1.65 30.95 -16.17
N ASP A 35 -0.54 30.42 -16.65
CA ASP A 35 0.80 30.83 -16.26
C ASP A 35 1.11 32.19 -16.93
N THR A 36 1.04 33.27 -16.19
CA THR A 36 1.23 34.63 -16.71
C THR A 36 2.65 34.90 -17.18
N LYS A 37 3.64 34.19 -16.61
CA LYS A 37 5.05 34.33 -16.96
C LYS A 37 5.40 33.57 -18.24
N MET A 38 4.91 32.33 -18.39
CA MET A 38 5.19 31.48 -19.54
C MET A 38 4.12 31.56 -20.62
N GLN A 39 3.06 32.35 -20.41
CA GLN A 39 1.94 32.59 -21.33
C GLN A 39 1.30 31.29 -21.88
N ARG A 40 1.01 30.35 -20.97
CA ARG A 40 0.42 29.06 -21.34
C ARG A 40 -0.62 28.60 -20.32
N GLN A 41 -1.49 27.70 -20.76
CA GLN A 41 -2.40 27.00 -19.85
C GLN A 41 -1.66 25.92 -19.06
N VAL A 42 -2.00 25.79 -17.79
CA VAL A 42 -1.50 24.79 -16.84
C VAL A 42 -2.64 24.23 -16.01
N ALA A 43 -2.43 23.10 -15.36
CA ALA A 43 -3.30 22.61 -14.28
C ALA A 43 -2.64 22.92 -12.94
N VAL A 44 -3.39 23.53 -12.03
CA VAL A 44 -2.94 23.84 -10.65
C VAL A 44 -3.77 23.02 -9.67
N LYS A 45 -3.10 22.15 -8.90
CA LYS A 45 -3.71 21.42 -7.79
C LYS A 45 -3.42 22.15 -6.51
N LEU A 46 -4.46 22.60 -5.82
CA LEU A 46 -4.40 23.19 -4.48
C LEU A 46 -4.74 22.12 -3.46
N PHE A 47 -3.92 21.99 -2.43
CA PHE A 47 -4.16 21.10 -1.30
C PHE A 47 -4.74 21.90 -0.14
N ASP A 48 -5.80 21.37 0.48
CA ASP A 48 -6.36 21.96 1.69
C ASP A 48 -5.41 21.67 2.87
N THR A 49 -4.77 22.71 3.40
CA THR A 49 -3.77 22.58 4.46
C THR A 49 -4.37 22.97 5.81
N THR A 50 -4.60 22.00 6.68
CA THR A 50 -4.82 22.23 8.10
C THR A 50 -3.50 22.55 8.81
N GLU A 51 -3.53 23.22 9.98
CA GLU A 51 -2.35 23.75 10.68
C GLU A 51 -1.23 22.74 11.01
N SER A 52 -1.56 21.45 11.12
CA SER A 52 -0.58 20.37 11.36
C SER A 52 0.42 20.13 10.22
N VAL A 53 0.24 20.77 9.07
CA VAL A 53 0.93 20.46 7.82
C VAL A 53 2.20 21.28 7.59
N ARG A 54 2.49 22.29 8.40
CA ARG A 54 3.71 23.12 8.26
C ARG A 54 5.02 22.31 8.40
N GLU A 55 5.02 21.27 9.24
CA GLU A 55 6.21 20.43 9.46
C GLU A 55 6.56 19.55 8.25
N HIS A 56 5.62 19.28 7.34
CA HIS A 56 5.79 18.39 6.19
C HIS A 56 6.09 19.12 4.86
N ASN A 57 6.30 20.43 4.87
CA ASN A 57 6.59 21.18 3.64
C ASN A 57 7.91 20.76 3.00
N ILE A 58 8.93 20.39 3.77
CA ILE A 58 10.24 19.97 3.25
C ILE A 58 10.12 18.63 2.50
N SER A 59 9.36 17.67 3.05
CA SER A 59 9.13 16.39 2.38
C SER A 59 8.33 16.55 1.09
N PHE A 60 7.24 17.34 1.14
CA PHE A 60 6.43 17.66 -0.04
C PHE A 60 7.27 18.27 -1.18
N MET A 61 8.09 19.28 -0.87
CA MET A 61 8.95 19.93 -1.87
C MET A 61 10.03 19.00 -2.41
N THR A 62 10.57 18.12 -1.57
CA THR A 62 11.58 17.14 -1.98
C THR A 62 10.99 16.09 -2.93
N GLU A 63 9.80 15.58 -2.64
CA GLU A 63 9.09 14.63 -3.50
C GLU A 63 8.66 15.30 -4.81
N ALA A 64 8.09 16.50 -4.74
CA ALA A 64 7.72 17.27 -5.92
C ALA A 64 8.93 17.51 -6.84
N LYS A 65 10.10 17.84 -6.27
CA LYS A 65 11.35 17.97 -7.02
C LYS A 65 11.80 16.68 -7.69
N ALA A 66 11.64 15.54 -7.02
CA ALA A 66 11.95 14.24 -7.63
C ALA A 66 11.03 13.95 -8.83
N VAL A 67 9.71 14.19 -8.67
CA VAL A 67 8.70 13.98 -9.71
C VAL A 67 8.86 14.96 -10.87
N SER A 68 9.26 16.22 -10.63
CA SER A 68 9.44 17.22 -11.70
C SER A 68 10.51 16.84 -12.73
N ASN A 69 11.43 15.93 -12.36
CA ASN A 69 12.42 15.38 -13.27
C ASN A 69 11.88 14.23 -14.15
N LEU A 70 10.63 13.76 -13.93
CA LEU A 70 10.00 12.77 -14.79
C LEU A 70 9.49 13.42 -16.06
N ILE A 71 10.14 13.11 -17.18
CA ILE A 71 9.74 13.57 -18.52
C ILE A 71 9.49 12.35 -19.37
N HIS A 72 8.22 12.06 -19.62
CA HIS A 72 7.80 10.92 -20.45
C HIS A 72 6.44 11.19 -21.09
N ASP A 73 6.21 10.67 -22.27
CA ASP A 73 4.99 10.85 -23.05
C ASP A 73 3.71 10.38 -22.36
N ASN A 74 3.83 9.38 -21.48
CA ASN A 74 2.73 8.81 -20.73
C ASN A 74 2.70 9.28 -19.26
N ILE A 75 3.40 10.36 -18.94
CA ILE A 75 3.35 11.01 -17.61
C ILE A 75 2.94 12.47 -17.81
N VAL A 76 2.03 12.96 -16.97
CA VAL A 76 1.70 14.39 -16.91
C VAL A 76 2.89 15.11 -16.28
N ARG A 77 3.46 16.08 -16.99
CA ARG A 77 4.65 16.78 -16.52
C ARG A 77 4.34 17.71 -15.35
N LEU A 78 5.09 17.61 -14.28
CA LEU A 78 5.09 18.59 -13.19
C LEU A 78 6.03 19.74 -13.56
N TYR A 79 5.52 20.97 -13.52
CA TYR A 79 6.27 22.16 -13.87
C TYR A 79 6.81 22.90 -12.66
N ASP A 80 6.02 22.98 -11.60
CA ASP A 80 6.34 23.74 -10.41
C ASP A 80 5.59 23.19 -9.19
N ALA A 81 6.08 23.51 -8.00
CA ALA A 81 5.45 23.20 -6.75
C ALA A 81 5.79 24.29 -5.72
N GLY A 82 4.88 24.58 -4.82
CA GLY A 82 5.12 25.57 -3.78
C GLY A 82 4.17 25.45 -2.62
N ALA A 83 4.41 26.33 -1.63
CA ALA A 83 3.56 26.49 -0.46
C ALA A 83 3.38 27.99 -0.20
N GLU A 84 2.14 28.44 -0.16
CA GLU A 84 1.72 29.75 0.33
C GLU A 84 1.23 29.62 1.78
N GLU A 85 0.88 30.75 2.42
CA GLU A 85 0.43 30.77 3.82
C GLU A 85 -0.74 29.83 4.13
N ARG A 86 -1.62 29.59 3.13
CA ARG A 86 -2.83 28.80 3.28
C ARG A 86 -2.83 27.51 2.49
N ASP A 87 -1.98 27.36 1.45
CA ASP A 87 -2.07 26.27 0.50
C ASP A 87 -0.71 25.74 0.10
N ARG A 88 -0.66 24.43 -0.15
CA ARG A 88 0.35 23.83 -1.02
C ARG A 88 -0.22 23.74 -2.41
N TYR A 89 0.62 23.87 -3.42
CA TYR A 89 0.17 23.75 -4.80
C TYR A 89 1.17 22.98 -5.65
N LEU A 90 0.64 22.30 -6.65
CA LEU A 90 1.40 21.70 -7.74
C LEU A 90 0.94 22.31 -9.07
N VAL A 91 1.88 22.67 -9.91
CA VAL A 91 1.61 23.18 -11.27
C VAL A 91 2.02 22.12 -12.28
N MET A 92 1.07 21.65 -13.05
CA MET A 92 1.23 20.54 -13.99
C MET A 92 0.87 20.97 -15.42
N GLU A 93 1.29 20.17 -16.36
CA GLU A 93 0.84 20.27 -17.75
C GLU A 93 -0.69 20.13 -17.83
N TYR A 94 -1.35 21.11 -18.43
CA TYR A 94 -2.77 20.98 -18.74
C TYR A 94 -2.94 19.96 -19.87
N THR A 95 -3.69 18.92 -19.61
CA THR A 95 -3.95 17.82 -20.56
C THR A 95 -5.43 17.78 -20.89
N ASP A 96 -5.78 18.08 -22.16
CA ASP A 96 -7.17 18.01 -22.65
C ASP A 96 -7.58 16.53 -22.81
N GLY A 97 -8.36 16.04 -21.86
CA GLY A 97 -8.82 14.66 -21.82
C GLY A 97 -9.83 14.43 -20.71
N THR A 98 -10.26 13.19 -20.56
CA THR A 98 -11.13 12.74 -19.46
C THR A 98 -10.39 11.75 -18.60
N THR A 99 -10.76 11.61 -17.33
CA THR A 99 -10.17 10.56 -16.49
C THR A 99 -10.63 9.17 -16.98
N LEU A 100 -9.79 8.16 -16.78
CA LEU A 100 -10.17 6.77 -17.06
C LEU A 100 -11.39 6.36 -16.22
N ARG A 101 -11.57 6.96 -15.02
CA ARG A 101 -12.78 6.79 -14.20
C ARG A 101 -14.04 7.20 -14.97
N SER A 102 -14.04 8.44 -15.48
CA SER A 102 -15.17 8.94 -16.26
C SER A 102 -15.40 8.10 -17.53
N TYR A 103 -14.32 7.61 -18.16
CA TYR A 103 -14.41 6.74 -19.33
C TYR A 103 -15.07 5.39 -19.00
N ILE A 104 -14.64 4.72 -17.91
CA ILE A 104 -15.22 3.45 -17.45
C ILE A 104 -16.71 3.65 -17.09
N ASP A 105 -17.04 4.71 -16.33
CA ASP A 105 -18.40 4.99 -15.91
C ASP A 105 -19.32 5.26 -17.10
N HIS A 106 -18.84 6.03 -18.09
CA HIS A 106 -19.61 6.30 -19.31
C HIS A 106 -19.93 5.03 -20.11
N ARG A 107 -18.95 4.11 -20.23
CA ARG A 107 -19.15 2.81 -20.88
C ARG A 107 -20.15 1.94 -20.09
N ARG A 108 -20.00 1.91 -18.77
CA ARG A 108 -20.88 1.15 -17.87
C ARG A 108 -22.33 1.64 -17.92
N LEU A 109 -22.55 2.96 -17.88
CA LEU A 109 -23.91 3.54 -17.96
C LEU A 109 -24.61 3.21 -19.28
N ARG A 110 -23.88 2.96 -20.35
CA ARG A 110 -24.39 2.55 -21.66
C ARG A 110 -24.49 1.03 -21.84
N GLY A 111 -24.14 0.25 -20.82
CA GLY A 111 -24.09 -1.22 -20.92
C GLY A 111 -23.02 -1.71 -21.91
N GLN A 112 -22.01 -0.89 -22.21
CA GLN A 112 -20.97 -1.19 -23.19
C GLN A 112 -19.73 -1.76 -22.49
N LYS A 113 -19.28 -2.93 -22.95
CA LYS A 113 -17.99 -3.50 -22.52
C LYS A 113 -16.83 -2.73 -23.16
N ILE A 114 -15.71 -2.69 -22.44
CA ILE A 114 -14.46 -2.14 -22.97
C ILE A 114 -13.76 -3.25 -23.75
N PRO A 115 -13.46 -3.05 -25.04
CA PRO A 115 -12.80 -4.07 -25.86
C PRO A 115 -11.41 -4.41 -25.30
N GLN A 116 -11.01 -5.70 -25.37
CA GLN A 116 -9.69 -6.15 -24.90
C GLN A 116 -8.53 -5.34 -25.50
N GLY A 117 -8.61 -4.96 -26.78
CA GLY A 117 -7.58 -4.14 -27.42
C GLY A 117 -7.40 -2.76 -26.75
N GLU A 118 -8.50 -2.14 -26.30
CA GLU A 118 -8.45 -0.87 -25.56
C GLU A 118 -7.87 -1.06 -24.16
N ILE A 119 -8.24 -2.17 -23.46
CA ILE A 119 -7.69 -2.52 -22.14
C ILE A 119 -6.17 -2.70 -22.24
N LEU A 120 -5.71 -3.48 -23.21
CA LEU A 120 -4.29 -3.75 -23.43
C LEU A 120 -3.52 -2.49 -23.83
N ASN A 121 -4.13 -1.62 -24.66
CA ASN A 121 -3.52 -0.34 -25.03
C ASN A 121 -3.39 0.61 -23.83
N CYS A 122 -4.42 0.65 -22.99
CA CYS A 122 -4.37 1.40 -21.72
C CYS A 122 -3.25 0.86 -20.82
N ALA A 123 -3.23 -0.44 -20.55
CA ALA A 123 -2.21 -1.09 -19.75
C ALA A 123 -0.79 -0.80 -20.25
N LYS A 124 -0.57 -0.93 -21.56
CA LYS A 124 0.71 -0.65 -22.19
C LYS A 124 1.20 0.75 -21.91
N GLN A 125 0.36 1.75 -22.14
CA GLN A 125 0.74 3.16 -21.98
C GLN A 125 0.99 3.54 -20.51
N VAL A 126 0.17 3.03 -19.58
CA VAL A 126 0.40 3.21 -18.14
C VAL A 126 1.73 2.56 -17.73
N LEU A 127 2.00 1.32 -18.17
CA LEU A 127 3.24 0.61 -17.86
C LEU A 127 4.49 1.30 -18.40
N LEU A 128 4.41 1.94 -19.56
CA LEU A 128 5.52 2.75 -20.10
C LEU A 128 5.86 3.92 -19.17
N GLY A 129 4.84 4.63 -18.66
CA GLY A 129 5.03 5.69 -17.67
C GLY A 129 5.59 5.17 -16.34
N LEU A 130 5.00 4.11 -15.79
CA LEU A 130 5.46 3.50 -14.54
C LEU A 130 6.90 2.96 -14.65
N ALA A 131 7.25 2.32 -15.77
CA ALA A 131 8.60 1.81 -15.99
C ALA A 131 9.65 2.94 -15.98
N GLU A 132 9.34 4.12 -16.53
CA GLU A 132 10.24 5.28 -16.48
C GLU A 132 10.39 5.82 -15.06
N ALA A 133 9.29 5.90 -14.29
CA ALA A 133 9.34 6.33 -12.90
C ALA A 133 10.13 5.33 -12.02
N HIS A 134 9.87 4.03 -12.17
CA HIS A 134 10.56 2.98 -11.42
C HIS A 134 12.07 2.94 -11.68
N LYS A 135 12.53 3.21 -12.91
CA LYS A 135 13.97 3.36 -13.20
C LYS A 135 14.62 4.45 -12.35
N ARG A 136 13.88 5.47 -11.99
CA ARG A 136 14.33 6.59 -11.13
C ARG A 136 14.01 6.36 -9.66
N ARG A 137 13.58 5.16 -9.28
CA ARG A 137 13.18 4.76 -7.92
C ARG A 137 11.98 5.57 -7.39
N ILE A 138 11.12 6.06 -8.28
CA ILE A 138 9.89 6.75 -7.94
C ILE A 138 8.75 5.75 -8.12
N VAL A 139 8.03 5.46 -7.04
CA VAL A 139 6.84 4.61 -7.00
C VAL A 139 5.62 5.52 -6.97
N HIS A 140 4.59 5.21 -7.76
CA HIS A 140 3.39 6.03 -7.87
C HIS A 140 2.52 5.96 -6.62
N ARG A 141 2.34 4.79 -6.04
CA ARG A 141 1.60 4.48 -4.80
C ARG A 141 0.07 4.72 -4.84
N ASP A 142 -0.45 5.35 -5.88
CA ASP A 142 -1.89 5.67 -6.02
C ASP A 142 -2.36 5.48 -7.48
N VAL A 143 -2.03 4.33 -8.08
CA VAL A 143 -2.50 3.98 -9.43
C VAL A 143 -3.97 3.61 -9.37
N LYS A 144 -4.82 4.48 -9.95
CA LYS A 144 -6.28 4.30 -10.01
C LYS A 144 -6.85 5.03 -11.22
N PRO A 145 -8.09 4.71 -11.65
CA PRO A 145 -8.67 5.31 -12.85
C PRO A 145 -8.80 6.84 -12.80
N GLN A 146 -8.90 7.42 -11.61
CA GLN A 146 -8.95 8.88 -11.44
C GLN A 146 -7.63 9.56 -11.80
N ASN A 147 -6.49 8.85 -11.62
CA ASN A 147 -5.13 9.36 -11.85
C ASN A 147 -4.59 8.99 -13.24
N VAL A 148 -5.46 8.56 -14.15
CA VAL A 148 -5.13 8.25 -15.54
C VAL A 148 -6.00 9.09 -16.47
N ILE A 149 -5.38 9.92 -17.32
CA ILE A 149 -6.07 10.76 -18.31
C ILE A 149 -6.07 10.06 -19.65
N VAL A 150 -7.25 9.97 -20.26
CA VAL A 150 -7.48 9.48 -21.63
C VAL A 150 -7.75 10.69 -22.53
N MET A 151 -6.81 10.97 -23.44
CA MET A 151 -6.94 12.05 -24.39
C MET A 151 -7.82 11.65 -25.58
N LYS A 152 -8.39 12.62 -26.30
CA LYS A 152 -9.19 12.39 -27.51
C LYS A 152 -8.43 11.64 -28.61
N THR A 153 -7.11 11.72 -28.60
CA THR A 153 -6.21 11.00 -29.52
C THR A 153 -5.99 9.53 -29.17
N GLY A 154 -6.54 9.05 -28.05
CA GLY A 154 -6.25 7.73 -27.49
C GLY A 154 -4.93 7.61 -26.73
N LYS A 155 -4.18 8.73 -26.61
CA LYS A 155 -2.98 8.80 -25.77
C LYS A 155 -3.39 8.81 -24.30
N ILE A 156 -2.64 8.08 -23.46
CA ILE A 156 -2.90 7.95 -22.03
C ILE A 156 -1.73 8.57 -21.26
N ARG A 157 -2.06 9.30 -20.21
CA ARG A 157 -1.10 9.93 -19.32
C ARG A 157 -1.44 9.63 -17.86
N VAL A 158 -0.44 9.24 -17.09
CA VAL A 158 -0.53 9.04 -15.65
C VAL A 158 -0.21 10.34 -14.95
N MET A 159 -1.01 10.70 -13.95
CA MET A 159 -0.85 11.92 -13.14
C MET A 159 -0.82 11.61 -11.66
N ASP A 160 -0.48 12.60 -10.83
CA ASP A 160 -0.54 12.50 -9.36
C ASP A 160 0.34 11.39 -8.77
N PHE A 161 1.62 11.30 -9.20
CA PHE A 161 2.61 10.48 -8.50
C PHE A 161 2.65 10.88 -7.02
N GLY A 162 2.52 9.93 -6.13
CA GLY A 162 2.24 10.01 -4.69
C GLY A 162 2.95 11.06 -3.82
N ILE A 163 3.05 12.31 -4.30
CA ILE A 163 3.67 13.47 -3.62
C ILE A 163 2.97 13.80 -2.29
N ALA A 164 1.75 13.32 -2.08
CA ALA A 164 0.97 13.58 -0.87
C ALA A 164 0.97 12.42 0.13
N LEU A 165 1.51 11.25 -0.23
CA LEU A 165 1.52 10.05 0.60
C LEU A 165 2.88 9.97 1.33
N LEU A 166 3.01 10.68 2.42
CA LEU A 166 4.17 10.57 3.31
C LEU A 166 4.27 9.15 3.87
N PRO A 167 5.47 8.53 3.89
CA PRO A 167 5.67 7.27 4.60
C PRO A 167 5.42 7.52 6.09
N GLY A 168 4.42 6.90 6.68
CA GLY A 168 4.25 6.81 8.12
C GLY A 168 3.12 7.59 8.76
N LYS A 169 2.25 8.30 8.01
CA LYS A 169 1.02 8.85 8.60
C LYS A 169 -0.18 8.67 7.66
N ASP A 170 -1.16 7.93 8.17
CA ASP A 170 -2.59 8.09 7.92
C ASP A 170 -3.10 7.85 6.50
N ALA A 171 -2.78 6.68 5.92
CA ALA A 171 -3.52 6.20 4.75
C ALA A 171 -5.01 5.94 5.09
N PHE A 172 -5.41 5.95 6.37
CA PHE A 172 -6.73 5.56 6.85
C PHE A 172 -7.37 6.52 7.87
N GLU A 173 -6.71 7.60 8.32
CA GLU A 173 -7.29 8.57 9.24
C GLU A 173 -7.95 9.73 8.48
N GLY A 174 -9.19 9.55 8.14
CA GLY A 174 -10.08 10.55 7.54
C GLY A 174 -11.23 9.86 6.83
N GLU A 175 -12.40 9.79 7.43
CA GLU A 175 -13.57 9.05 6.93
C GLU A 175 -13.96 9.35 5.47
N ASN A 176 -13.50 10.45 4.88
CA ASN A 176 -13.85 10.86 3.52
C ASN A 176 -12.77 10.65 2.45
N HIS A 177 -11.50 10.35 2.83
CA HIS A 177 -10.39 10.16 1.88
C HIS A 177 -10.26 8.72 1.39
N ALA A 178 -10.68 7.78 2.18
CA ALA A 178 -10.25 6.40 2.09
C ALA A 178 -11.06 5.55 1.12
N VAL A 179 -12.37 5.79 0.93
CA VAL A 179 -13.23 4.86 0.16
C VAL A 179 -12.77 4.71 -1.29
N GLY A 180 -12.46 5.81 -1.98
CA GLY A 180 -12.06 5.76 -3.39
C GLY A 180 -10.68 5.14 -3.63
N THR A 181 -9.73 5.35 -2.72
CA THR A 181 -8.33 4.86 -2.82
C THR A 181 -8.20 3.42 -2.32
N ALA A 182 -8.98 3.02 -1.31
CA ALA A 182 -8.94 1.67 -0.77
C ALA A 182 -9.23 0.56 -1.79
N HIS A 183 -10.01 0.86 -2.84
CA HIS A 183 -10.35 -0.12 -3.88
C HIS A 183 -9.17 -0.58 -4.76
N TYR A 184 -8.07 0.18 -4.80
CA TYR A 184 -6.91 -0.08 -5.66
C TYR A 184 -5.62 -0.27 -4.86
N ILE A 185 -5.70 -0.28 -3.54
CA ILE A 185 -4.54 -0.40 -2.66
C ILE A 185 -3.88 -1.77 -2.80
N SER A 186 -2.56 -1.82 -2.75
CA SER A 186 -1.86 -3.11 -2.72
C SER A 186 -1.88 -3.71 -1.31
N PRO A 187 -1.77 -5.05 -1.17
CA PRO A 187 -1.75 -5.72 0.14
C PRO A 187 -0.66 -5.18 1.07
N GLU A 188 0.54 -4.92 0.54
CA GLU A 188 1.65 -4.37 1.30
C GLU A 188 1.42 -2.92 1.75
N GLN A 189 0.75 -2.09 0.92
CA GLN A 189 0.34 -0.74 1.35
C GLN A 189 -0.72 -0.81 2.44
N ALA A 190 -1.74 -1.69 2.26
CA ALA A 190 -2.79 -1.89 3.25
C ALA A 190 -2.25 -2.41 4.58
N ALA A 191 -1.18 -3.20 4.55
CA ALA A 191 -0.49 -3.73 5.73
C ALA A 191 0.61 -2.80 6.27
N GLY A 192 0.85 -1.63 5.68
CA GLY A 192 1.92 -0.71 6.10
C GLY A 192 3.35 -1.21 5.84
N ASN A 193 3.51 -2.22 4.98
CA ASN A 193 4.79 -2.81 4.63
C ASN A 193 5.58 -1.96 3.61
N ILE A 194 6.82 -2.36 3.34
CA ILE A 194 7.66 -1.70 2.34
C ILE A 194 7.01 -1.78 0.96
N VAL A 195 6.87 -0.62 0.33
CA VAL A 195 6.24 -0.43 -0.98
C VAL A 195 7.30 -0.22 -2.05
N ASP A 196 7.25 -1.01 -3.12
CA ASP A 196 8.09 -0.85 -4.30
C ASP A 196 7.24 -0.78 -5.60
N GLY A 197 7.87 -0.76 -6.77
CA GLY A 197 7.17 -0.67 -8.06
C GLY A 197 6.18 -1.81 -8.33
N ARG A 198 6.25 -2.93 -7.59
CA ARG A 198 5.30 -4.05 -7.70
C ARG A 198 3.95 -3.74 -7.05
N SER A 199 3.90 -2.74 -6.17
CA SER A 199 2.63 -2.20 -5.65
C SER A 199 1.84 -1.49 -6.75
N ASP A 200 2.50 -0.69 -7.59
CA ASP A 200 1.86 -0.05 -8.76
C ASP A 200 1.35 -1.09 -9.77
N ILE A 201 2.08 -2.22 -9.93
CA ILE A 201 1.66 -3.33 -10.78
C ILE A 201 0.37 -3.97 -10.25
N TYR A 202 0.26 -4.17 -8.93
CA TYR A 202 -0.94 -4.68 -8.30
C TYR A 202 -2.13 -3.75 -8.53
N SER A 203 -1.95 -2.46 -8.24
CA SER A 203 -3.00 -1.44 -8.43
C SER A 203 -3.44 -1.34 -9.89
N LEU A 204 -2.50 -1.42 -10.84
CA LEU A 204 -2.85 -1.53 -12.27
C LEU A 204 -3.63 -2.81 -12.57
N GLY A 205 -3.26 -3.94 -11.96
CA GLY A 205 -4.03 -5.20 -12.06
C GLY A 205 -5.49 -5.02 -11.66
N VAL A 206 -5.76 -4.29 -10.57
CA VAL A 206 -7.12 -3.96 -10.12
C VAL A 206 -7.85 -3.07 -11.14
N VAL A 207 -7.16 -2.07 -11.71
CA VAL A 207 -7.72 -1.22 -12.78
C VAL A 207 -8.10 -2.06 -13.99
N LEU A 208 -7.25 -2.99 -14.43
CA LEU A 208 -7.52 -3.86 -15.56
C LEU A 208 -8.65 -4.86 -15.27
N TYR A 209 -8.75 -5.33 -14.03
CA TYR A 209 -9.86 -6.15 -13.58
C TYR A 209 -11.18 -5.41 -13.75
N GLU A 210 -11.28 -4.18 -13.25
CA GLU A 210 -12.47 -3.35 -13.36
C GLU A 210 -12.79 -3.01 -14.82
N MET A 211 -11.78 -2.68 -15.65
CA MET A 211 -11.99 -2.43 -17.07
C MET A 211 -12.53 -3.66 -17.82
N ALA A 212 -12.07 -4.85 -17.46
CA ALA A 212 -12.45 -6.09 -18.12
C ALA A 212 -13.83 -6.59 -17.68
N THR A 213 -14.13 -6.50 -16.38
CA THR A 213 -15.35 -7.09 -15.80
C THR A 213 -16.48 -6.06 -15.59
N GLY A 214 -16.16 -4.77 -15.57
CA GLY A 214 -17.09 -3.69 -15.22
C GLY A 214 -17.38 -3.55 -13.72
N VAL A 215 -16.77 -4.39 -12.87
CA VAL A 215 -16.94 -4.38 -11.40
C VAL A 215 -15.60 -4.39 -10.68
N LEU A 216 -15.59 -3.92 -9.45
CA LEU A 216 -14.40 -3.97 -8.59
C LEU A 216 -14.19 -5.40 -8.05
N PRO A 217 -12.93 -5.84 -7.87
CA PRO A 217 -12.64 -7.17 -7.31
C PRO A 217 -13.04 -7.30 -5.85
N TYR A 218 -12.97 -6.20 -5.12
CA TYR A 218 -13.34 -6.13 -3.70
C TYR A 218 -14.17 -4.88 -3.41
N THR A 219 -15.23 -5.07 -2.64
CA THR A 219 -16.13 -4.02 -2.16
C THR A 219 -16.37 -4.21 -0.67
N GLY A 220 -16.69 -3.15 0.06
CA GLY A 220 -16.96 -3.18 1.49
C GLY A 220 -17.67 -1.91 1.94
N MET A 221 -18.17 -1.90 3.16
CA MET A 221 -18.85 -0.75 3.74
C MET A 221 -17.86 0.30 4.26
N THR A 222 -16.65 -0.14 4.63
CA THR A 222 -15.59 0.74 5.12
C THR A 222 -14.30 0.57 4.31
N PRO A 223 -13.44 1.59 4.26
CA PRO A 223 -12.12 1.49 3.65
C PRO A 223 -11.27 0.38 4.25
N SER A 224 -11.33 0.19 5.56
CA SER A 224 -10.62 -0.86 6.29
C SER A 224 -11.06 -2.26 5.86
N GLU A 225 -12.37 -2.47 5.68
CA GLU A 225 -12.90 -3.74 5.17
C GLU A 225 -12.39 -4.05 3.74
N ILE A 226 -12.36 -3.03 2.87
CA ILE A 226 -11.84 -3.18 1.51
C ILE A 226 -10.35 -3.51 1.55
N ALA A 227 -9.57 -2.77 2.34
CA ALA A 227 -8.15 -3.00 2.52
C ALA A 227 -7.85 -4.42 3.04
N GLN A 228 -8.62 -4.89 4.02
CA GLN A 228 -8.49 -6.25 4.54
C GLN A 228 -8.75 -7.31 3.46
N LYS A 229 -9.72 -7.07 2.56
CA LYS A 229 -9.99 -7.98 1.43
C LYS A 229 -8.82 -8.02 0.43
N HIS A 230 -8.09 -6.91 0.23
CA HIS A 230 -6.85 -6.92 -0.55
C HIS A 230 -5.75 -7.75 0.12
N VAL A 231 -5.64 -7.72 1.44
CA VAL A 231 -4.65 -8.49 2.20
C VAL A 231 -4.98 -9.99 2.25
N GLN A 232 -6.25 -10.33 2.49
CA GLN A 232 -6.67 -11.71 2.81
C GLN A 232 -7.46 -12.39 1.71
N GLY A 233 -8.12 -11.62 0.82
CA GLY A 233 -9.05 -12.12 -0.18
C GLY A 233 -8.36 -12.75 -1.38
N ALA A 234 -9.14 -13.48 -2.17
CA ALA A 234 -8.82 -13.86 -3.53
C ALA A 234 -9.91 -13.27 -4.45
N PRO A 235 -9.54 -12.57 -5.52
CA PRO A 235 -10.55 -11.99 -6.41
C PRO A 235 -11.27 -13.11 -7.16
N THR A 236 -12.55 -12.92 -7.44
CA THR A 236 -13.28 -13.80 -8.37
C THR A 236 -12.57 -13.75 -9.72
N PRO A 237 -12.22 -14.90 -10.35
CA PRO A 237 -11.58 -14.87 -11.66
C PRO A 237 -12.40 -14.10 -12.69
N PRO A 238 -11.81 -13.18 -13.48
CA PRO A 238 -12.52 -12.36 -14.44
C PRO A 238 -13.45 -13.14 -15.38
N ARG A 239 -13.04 -14.32 -15.84
CA ARG A 239 -13.84 -15.18 -16.73
C ARG A 239 -15.04 -15.86 -16.07
N THR A 240 -15.06 -15.90 -14.75
CA THR A 240 -16.26 -16.32 -13.99
C THR A 240 -17.37 -15.26 -14.09
N ILE A 241 -16.99 -13.98 -14.20
CA ILE A 241 -17.92 -12.86 -14.34
C ILE A 241 -18.31 -12.67 -15.82
N ASP A 242 -17.31 -12.70 -16.70
CA ASP A 242 -17.51 -12.60 -18.15
C ASP A 242 -16.66 -13.64 -18.91
N PRO A 243 -17.27 -14.75 -19.36
CA PRO A 243 -16.57 -15.80 -20.12
C PRO A 243 -15.96 -15.33 -21.45
N SER A 244 -16.33 -14.15 -21.96
CA SER A 244 -15.78 -13.60 -23.20
C SER A 244 -14.35 -13.02 -23.02
N ILE A 245 -13.91 -12.82 -21.79
CA ILE A 245 -12.54 -12.39 -21.47
C ILE A 245 -11.56 -13.48 -21.87
N SER A 246 -10.50 -13.12 -22.59
CA SER A 246 -9.49 -14.12 -22.99
C SER A 246 -8.73 -14.67 -21.76
N LEU A 247 -8.35 -15.95 -21.83
CA LEU A 247 -7.57 -16.59 -20.77
C LEU A 247 -6.24 -15.84 -20.51
N GLY A 248 -5.60 -15.35 -21.58
CA GLY A 248 -4.36 -14.57 -21.45
C GLY A 248 -4.53 -13.26 -20.70
N LEU A 249 -5.66 -12.55 -20.90
CA LEU A 249 -5.95 -11.33 -20.14
C LEU A 249 -6.24 -11.63 -18.67
N GLU A 250 -7.04 -12.67 -18.38
CA GLU A 250 -7.29 -13.14 -17.02
C GLU A 250 -5.98 -13.49 -16.30
N GLN A 251 -5.08 -14.22 -16.97
CA GLN A 251 -3.77 -14.60 -16.42
C GLN A 251 -2.92 -13.37 -16.08
N ILE A 252 -2.88 -12.35 -16.95
CA ILE A 252 -2.16 -11.10 -16.68
C ILE A 252 -2.74 -10.39 -15.46
N ILE A 253 -4.06 -10.25 -15.39
CA ILE A 253 -4.76 -9.60 -14.28
C ILE A 253 -4.47 -10.31 -12.97
N LEU A 254 -4.70 -11.62 -12.90
CA LEU A 254 -4.52 -12.40 -11.67
C LEU A 254 -3.07 -12.47 -11.22
N THR A 255 -2.11 -12.53 -12.17
CA THR A 255 -0.67 -12.45 -11.84
C THR A 255 -0.31 -11.09 -11.25
N ALA A 256 -0.80 -10.00 -11.84
CA ALA A 256 -0.56 -8.66 -11.31
C ALA A 256 -1.18 -8.50 -9.91
N MET A 257 -2.36 -9.07 -9.69
CA MET A 257 -3.11 -9.04 -8.43
C MET A 257 -2.72 -10.14 -7.43
N SER A 258 -1.63 -10.86 -7.63
CA SER A 258 -1.15 -11.82 -6.62
C SER A 258 -0.88 -11.10 -5.29
N ARG A 259 -1.33 -11.70 -4.17
CA ARG A 259 -1.05 -11.19 -2.82
C ARG A 259 0.43 -11.25 -2.50
N ASP A 260 1.05 -12.36 -2.84
CA ASP A 260 2.48 -12.53 -2.74
C ASP A 260 3.19 -11.65 -3.78
N VAL A 261 3.98 -10.70 -3.30
CA VAL A 261 4.73 -9.72 -4.10
C VAL A 261 5.68 -10.41 -5.07
N ASP A 262 6.27 -11.55 -4.67
CA ASP A 262 7.22 -12.31 -5.50
C ASP A 262 6.54 -13.13 -6.59
N SER A 263 5.27 -13.41 -6.44
CA SER A 263 4.44 -14.10 -7.45
C SER A 263 3.90 -13.16 -8.52
N ARG A 264 4.07 -11.83 -8.36
CA ARG A 264 3.71 -10.83 -9.38
C ARG A 264 4.76 -10.73 -10.48
N PHE A 265 4.46 -9.91 -11.49
CA PHE A 265 5.50 -9.47 -12.43
C PHE A 265 6.62 -8.74 -11.65
N SER A 266 7.86 -9.08 -11.94
CA SER A 266 9.02 -8.54 -11.21
C SER A 266 9.26 -7.05 -11.51
N SER A 267 8.70 -6.53 -12.61
CA SER A 267 8.80 -5.14 -13.01
C SER A 267 7.68 -4.73 -13.98
N ALA A 268 7.43 -3.43 -14.11
CA ALA A 268 6.54 -2.89 -15.12
C ALA A 268 6.94 -3.32 -16.55
N ALA A 269 8.25 -3.46 -16.82
CA ALA A 269 8.76 -3.95 -18.09
C ALA A 269 8.41 -5.43 -18.34
N ASP A 270 8.35 -6.26 -17.29
CA ASP A 270 7.95 -7.65 -17.41
C ASP A 270 6.47 -7.79 -17.77
N MET A 271 5.61 -7.03 -17.07
CA MET A 271 4.20 -6.97 -17.39
C MET A 271 3.96 -6.41 -18.80
N LEU A 272 4.72 -5.39 -19.20
CA LEU A 272 4.65 -4.82 -20.55
C LEU A 272 4.94 -5.89 -21.62
N ARG A 273 5.95 -6.75 -21.42
CA ARG A 273 6.23 -7.86 -22.34
C ARG A 273 5.07 -8.86 -22.46
N ALA A 274 4.36 -9.11 -21.36
CA ALA A 274 3.16 -9.95 -21.38
C ALA A 274 2.01 -9.28 -22.16
N ILE A 275 1.77 -7.99 -21.92
CA ILE A 275 0.80 -7.18 -22.68
C ILE A 275 1.12 -7.20 -24.18
N ASP A 276 2.37 -6.96 -24.57
CA ASP A 276 2.79 -6.95 -25.98
C ASP A 276 2.59 -8.32 -26.66
N LYS A 277 2.80 -9.43 -25.94
CA LYS A 277 2.54 -10.78 -26.46
C LYS A 277 1.05 -10.99 -26.72
N LEU A 278 0.19 -10.59 -25.78
CA LEU A 278 -1.25 -10.72 -25.89
C LEU A 278 -1.84 -9.77 -26.96
N GLN A 279 -1.25 -8.57 -27.14
CA GLN A 279 -1.65 -7.67 -28.23
C GLN A 279 -1.34 -8.24 -29.61
N LYS A 280 -0.19 -8.92 -29.76
CA LYS A 280 0.20 -9.58 -31.03
C LYS A 280 -0.60 -10.84 -31.31
N ASN A 281 -1.00 -11.55 -30.28
CA ASN A 281 -1.83 -12.75 -30.36
C ASN A 281 -2.91 -12.72 -29.27
N PRO A 282 -4.13 -12.26 -29.57
CA PRO A 282 -5.22 -12.09 -28.61
C PRO A 282 -5.68 -13.37 -27.91
N THR A 283 -5.34 -14.52 -28.45
CA THR A 283 -5.66 -15.85 -27.89
C THR A 283 -4.46 -16.49 -27.18
N TYR A 284 -3.36 -15.75 -27.02
CA TYR A 284 -2.15 -16.27 -26.36
C TYR A 284 -2.45 -16.66 -24.91
N VAL A 285 -2.00 -17.86 -24.53
CA VAL A 285 -2.11 -18.40 -23.18
C VAL A 285 -0.70 -18.48 -22.60
N PHE A 286 -0.51 -17.92 -21.44
CA PHE A 286 0.76 -17.98 -20.75
C PHE A 286 0.88 -19.32 -20.01
N GLY A 287 2.07 -19.93 -20.02
CA GLY A 287 2.39 -20.99 -19.06
C GLY A 287 2.49 -20.40 -17.65
N ASP A 288 2.48 -21.25 -16.61
CA ASP A 288 2.54 -20.81 -15.21
C ASP A 288 3.65 -19.77 -14.98
N PHE A 289 3.28 -18.54 -14.69
CA PHE A 289 4.23 -17.47 -14.34
C PHE A 289 5.03 -17.81 -13.07
N ALA A 290 4.44 -18.60 -12.14
CA ALA A 290 5.08 -19.02 -10.89
C ALA A 290 6.17 -20.09 -11.08
N ARG A 291 6.18 -20.84 -12.18
CA ARG A 291 7.11 -21.97 -12.40
C ARG A 291 8.46 -21.59 -13.00
N ASN A 292 8.64 -20.36 -13.47
CA ASN A 292 9.84 -19.95 -14.21
C ASN A 292 10.98 -19.38 -13.33
N LYS A 293 10.88 -19.42 -11.99
CA LYS A 293 11.96 -18.96 -11.11
C LYS A 293 12.95 -20.03 -10.63
N SER A 294 12.70 -21.31 -10.95
CA SER A 294 13.65 -22.38 -10.57
C SER A 294 13.95 -23.31 -11.72
N THR A 295 14.72 -22.90 -12.71
CA THR A 295 15.64 -23.75 -13.48
C THR A 295 16.35 -22.92 -14.56
N LYS A 296 17.39 -22.21 -14.17
CA LYS A 296 18.51 -21.95 -15.07
C LYS A 296 19.58 -22.99 -14.79
N THR A 297 19.31 -24.22 -15.16
CA THR A 297 20.38 -25.19 -15.39
C THR A 297 20.22 -25.63 -16.83
N GLY A 298 21.24 -25.36 -17.62
CA GLY A 298 21.19 -25.52 -19.05
C GLY A 298 21.07 -26.98 -19.48
N GLU A 299 20.09 -27.29 -20.26
CA GLU A 299 20.14 -28.45 -21.16
C GLU A 299 20.17 -27.96 -22.62
N ARG A 300 21.40 -27.98 -23.14
CA ARG A 300 21.68 -27.90 -24.56
C ARG A 300 21.21 -29.19 -25.21
N ARG A 301 20.03 -29.23 -25.81
CA ARG A 301 19.65 -30.32 -26.73
C ARG A 301 20.52 -30.23 -27.97
N ARG A 302 21.45 -31.20 -28.08
CA ARG A 302 22.10 -31.54 -29.34
C ARG A 302 21.19 -32.48 -30.14
N ASN A 303 20.81 -32.06 -31.33
CA ASN A 303 20.31 -32.96 -32.37
C ASN A 303 21.44 -33.91 -32.77
N ALA A 304 21.25 -35.18 -32.59
CA ALA A 304 22.14 -36.23 -33.10
C ALA A 304 21.54 -36.88 -34.33
N GLU A 305 22.16 -36.62 -35.49
CA GLU A 305 21.97 -37.42 -36.68
C GLU A 305 22.51 -38.83 -36.45
N LYS A 306 21.80 -39.81 -36.98
CA LYS A 306 22.16 -41.21 -36.92
C LYS A 306 23.37 -41.50 -37.81
N SER A 307 24.50 -41.89 -37.22
CA SER A 307 25.66 -42.47 -37.89
C SER A 307 25.89 -43.91 -37.42
N THR A 308 26.00 -44.81 -38.36
CA THR A 308 26.00 -46.29 -38.20
C THR A 308 27.40 -46.90 -37.92
N VAL A 309 28.31 -46.14 -37.31
CA VAL A 309 29.72 -46.61 -37.06
C VAL A 309 29.94 -46.99 -35.58
N VAL A 310 28.96 -46.97 -34.74
CA VAL A 310 29.11 -47.08 -33.28
C VAL A 310 29.16 -48.51 -32.70
N PRO A 311 28.70 -49.61 -33.33
CA PRO A 311 28.73 -50.91 -32.65
C PRO A 311 30.13 -51.55 -32.49
N ALA A 312 31.11 -51.22 -33.33
CA ALA A 312 32.41 -51.84 -33.27
C ALA A 312 33.36 -51.19 -32.22
N LEU A 313 33.14 -49.92 -31.90
CA LEU A 313 33.94 -49.20 -30.89
C LEU A 313 33.50 -49.52 -29.45
N VAL A 314 32.23 -49.86 -29.26
CA VAL A 314 31.66 -50.17 -27.94
C VAL A 314 32.21 -51.50 -27.38
N ALA A 315 32.46 -52.47 -28.24
CA ALA A 315 33.04 -53.75 -27.80
C ALA A 315 34.54 -53.64 -27.35
N ALA A 316 35.29 -52.74 -27.97
CA ALA A 316 36.70 -52.52 -27.58
C ALA A 316 36.84 -51.69 -26.30
N VAL A 317 35.93 -50.73 -26.10
CA VAL A 317 35.92 -49.87 -24.92
C VAL A 317 35.40 -50.64 -23.69
N SER A 318 34.44 -51.55 -23.83
CA SER A 318 33.95 -52.37 -22.72
C SER A 318 34.98 -53.36 -22.17
N ALA A 319 35.87 -53.90 -23.00
CA ALA A 319 36.97 -54.77 -22.55
C ALA A 319 38.06 -53.97 -21.81
N LEU A 320 38.35 -52.74 -22.25
CA LEU A 320 39.30 -51.86 -21.60
C LEU A 320 38.75 -51.30 -20.24
N CYS A 321 37.46 -51.02 -20.17
CA CYS A 321 36.80 -50.61 -18.94
C CYS A 321 36.77 -51.76 -17.90
N ALA A 322 36.59 -52.98 -18.29
CA ALA A 322 36.61 -54.14 -17.37
C ALA A 322 38.01 -54.30 -16.71
N VAL A 323 39.09 -54.15 -17.49
CA VAL A 323 40.45 -54.21 -16.97
C VAL A 323 40.74 -53.00 -16.08
N THR A 324 40.29 -51.80 -16.43
CA THR A 324 40.48 -50.60 -15.58
C THR A 324 39.66 -50.67 -14.28
N VAL A 325 38.45 -51.25 -14.30
CA VAL A 325 37.66 -51.46 -13.08
C VAL A 325 38.30 -52.49 -12.16
N ILE A 326 38.90 -53.54 -12.70
CA ILE A 326 39.61 -54.54 -11.88
C ILE A 326 40.89 -53.95 -11.29
N VAL A 327 41.68 -53.19 -12.07
CA VAL A 327 42.90 -52.51 -11.58
C VAL A 327 42.55 -51.42 -10.58
N PHE A 328 41.46 -50.67 -10.80
CA PHE A 328 40.95 -49.67 -9.88
C PHE A 328 40.38 -50.27 -8.60
N GLY A 329 39.70 -51.45 -8.71
CA GLY A 329 39.26 -52.23 -7.55
C GLY A 329 40.40 -52.72 -6.69
N ILE A 330 41.52 -53.14 -7.30
CA ILE A 330 42.74 -53.60 -6.59
C ILE A 330 43.47 -52.38 -5.95
N LEU A 331 43.49 -51.23 -6.61
CA LEU A 331 44.03 -49.98 -6.04
C LEU A 331 43.18 -49.41 -4.91
N LEU A 332 41.86 -49.61 -4.95
CA LEU A 332 40.94 -49.21 -3.85
C LEU A 332 41.07 -50.12 -2.62
N THR A 333 41.48 -51.40 -2.79
CA THR A 333 41.69 -52.29 -1.64
C THR A 333 43.11 -52.20 -1.03
N GLN A 334 44.08 -51.56 -1.71
CA GLN A 334 45.41 -51.30 -1.19
C GLN A 334 45.60 -49.85 -0.72
N GLY A 335 44.77 -49.45 0.23
CA GLY A 335 45.15 -48.43 1.21
C GLY A 335 45.38 -47.00 0.69
N LEU A 336 44.37 -46.34 0.17
CA LEU A 336 44.21 -44.91 0.42
C LEU A 336 43.33 -44.78 1.66
N ARG A 337 43.99 -44.71 2.83
CA ARG A 337 43.33 -44.10 4.00
C ARG A 337 43.11 -42.65 3.60
N PRO A 338 41.85 -42.14 3.59
CA PRO A 338 41.65 -40.71 3.39
C PRO A 338 42.42 -39.99 4.52
N ASP A 339 43.27 -39.05 4.14
CA ASP A 339 43.83 -38.11 5.11
C ASP A 339 42.66 -37.60 5.94
N SER A 340 42.74 -37.76 7.25
CA SER A 340 41.73 -37.30 8.19
C SER A 340 41.60 -35.78 8.03
N VAL A 341 40.60 -35.35 7.30
CA VAL A 341 40.29 -33.91 7.17
C VAL A 341 39.92 -33.40 8.54
N THR A 342 40.78 -32.62 9.13
CA THR A 342 40.54 -32.02 10.44
C THR A 342 39.80 -30.71 10.21
N VAL A 343 38.51 -30.66 10.58
CA VAL A 343 37.66 -29.48 10.47
C VAL A 343 37.50 -28.83 11.85
N VAL A 344 37.86 -27.55 11.93
CA VAL A 344 37.65 -26.76 13.15
C VAL A 344 36.36 -26.00 13.02
N MET A 345 35.47 -26.15 14.01
CA MET A 345 34.19 -25.43 14.00
C MET A 345 34.43 -23.91 14.09
N PRO A 346 34.01 -23.13 13.09
CA PRO A 346 34.16 -21.68 13.11
C PRO A 346 33.19 -21.03 14.11
N ARG A 347 33.46 -19.77 14.45
CA ARG A 347 32.55 -18.97 15.28
C ARG A 347 31.51 -18.32 14.38
N LEU A 348 30.26 -18.78 14.47
CA LEU A 348 29.15 -18.26 13.67
C LEU A 348 28.31 -17.21 14.43
N ILE A 349 28.53 -17.04 15.74
CA ILE A 349 27.77 -16.10 16.58
C ILE A 349 27.95 -14.66 16.05
N GLY A 350 26.86 -13.98 15.78
CA GLY A 350 26.81 -12.63 15.25
C GLY A 350 26.85 -12.54 13.72
N GLU A 351 27.12 -13.65 13.01
CA GLU A 351 27.01 -13.68 11.55
C GLU A 351 25.54 -13.74 11.11
N HIS A 352 25.21 -13.11 10.00
CA HIS A 352 23.87 -13.18 9.43
C HIS A 352 23.64 -14.58 8.84
N TYR A 353 22.55 -15.22 9.27
CA TYR A 353 22.15 -16.52 8.75
C TYR A 353 21.58 -16.38 7.34
N ASP A 354 22.08 -17.20 6.42
CA ASP A 354 21.57 -17.31 5.05
C ASP A 354 21.53 -18.82 4.70
N GLU A 355 20.34 -19.31 4.36
CA GLU A 355 20.10 -20.71 4.01
C GLU A 355 20.95 -21.18 2.80
N ASN A 356 21.31 -20.27 1.91
CA ASN A 356 22.08 -20.56 0.70
C ASN A 356 23.59 -20.35 0.90
N ARG A 357 24.04 -19.91 2.07
CA ARG A 357 25.45 -19.65 2.37
C ARG A 357 26.14 -20.91 2.84
N SER A 358 27.28 -21.23 2.23
CA SER A 358 28.20 -22.24 2.76
C SER A 358 28.98 -21.65 3.94
N TYR A 359 28.91 -22.29 5.10
CA TYR A 359 29.65 -21.93 6.31
C TYR A 359 30.99 -22.65 6.43
N GLY A 360 31.34 -23.49 5.42
CA GLY A 360 32.57 -24.25 5.28
C GLY A 360 32.33 -25.51 4.44
N GLU A 361 33.41 -26.03 3.83
CA GLU A 361 33.31 -27.19 2.90
C GLU A 361 32.73 -28.46 3.56
N PHE A 362 32.88 -28.58 4.89
CA PHE A 362 32.46 -29.75 5.66
C PHE A 362 31.42 -29.42 6.74
N ILE A 363 30.76 -28.23 6.66
CA ILE A 363 29.81 -27.75 7.63
C ILE A 363 28.41 -27.69 6.97
N THR A 364 27.46 -28.39 7.58
CA THR A 364 26.04 -28.38 7.11
C THR A 364 25.16 -27.93 8.27
N VAL A 365 24.34 -26.89 8.03
CA VAL A 365 23.31 -26.48 8.99
C VAL A 365 22.11 -27.40 8.81
N GLU A 366 21.79 -28.19 9.84
CA GLU A 366 20.69 -29.16 9.81
C GLU A 366 19.45 -28.67 10.56
N THR A 367 19.65 -27.85 11.58
CA THR A 367 18.55 -27.36 12.43
C THR A 367 18.65 -25.86 12.60
N VAL A 368 17.57 -25.16 12.32
CA VAL A 368 17.43 -23.72 12.52
C VAL A 368 16.31 -23.46 13.48
N GLU A 369 16.63 -22.88 14.63
CA GLU A 369 15.67 -22.39 15.61
C GLU A 369 15.66 -20.87 15.60
N TYR A 370 14.57 -20.27 16.03
CA TYR A 370 14.45 -18.82 16.12
C TYR A 370 14.14 -18.41 17.56
N ALA A 371 14.79 -17.33 18.02
CA ALA A 371 14.54 -16.78 19.35
C ALA A 371 14.68 -15.24 19.35
N TYR A 372 13.96 -14.58 20.25
CA TYR A 372 14.14 -13.14 20.46
C TYR A 372 15.47 -12.85 21.17
N SER A 373 16.08 -11.71 20.84
CA SER A 373 17.31 -11.25 21.47
C SER A 373 17.40 -9.73 21.44
N ASP A 374 17.57 -9.13 22.62
CA ASP A 374 17.77 -7.67 22.76
C ASP A 374 19.22 -7.23 22.42
N THR A 375 20.14 -8.19 22.23
CA THR A 375 21.57 -7.92 22.02
C THR A 375 22.07 -8.31 20.65
N VAL A 376 21.37 -9.21 19.95
CA VAL A 376 21.77 -9.72 18.64
C VAL A 376 20.78 -9.23 17.58
N GLN A 377 21.29 -8.64 16.51
CA GLN A 377 20.47 -8.11 15.43
C GLN A 377 19.59 -9.20 14.79
N LYS A 378 18.40 -8.83 14.32
CA LYS A 378 17.50 -9.71 13.59
C LYS A 378 18.20 -10.35 12.39
N GLY A 379 18.07 -11.68 12.28
CA GLY A 379 18.68 -12.49 11.24
C GLY A 379 20.12 -12.94 11.55
N ALA A 380 20.73 -12.49 12.65
CA ALA A 380 22.05 -12.96 13.04
C ALA A 380 21.99 -14.16 14.01
N ILE A 381 23.02 -15.00 14.00
CA ILE A 381 23.08 -16.22 14.82
C ILE A 381 23.37 -15.84 16.26
N ILE A 382 22.48 -16.23 17.19
CA ILE A 382 22.61 -16.03 18.64
C ILE A 382 23.57 -17.06 19.22
N ARG A 383 23.40 -18.31 18.82
CA ARG A 383 24.20 -19.45 19.29
C ARG A 383 24.22 -20.56 18.24
N HIS A 384 25.21 -21.40 18.29
CA HIS A 384 25.32 -22.60 17.47
C HIS A 384 25.86 -23.78 18.28
N THR A 385 25.52 -24.97 17.85
CA THR A 385 26.02 -26.22 18.39
C THR A 385 26.46 -27.09 17.22
N PRO A 386 27.71 -27.59 17.19
CA PRO A 386 28.70 -27.59 18.28
C PRO A 386 29.37 -26.23 18.54
N ALA A 387 30.08 -26.09 19.65
CA ALA A 387 30.76 -24.86 20.02
C ALA A 387 31.94 -24.54 19.11
N ALA A 388 32.24 -23.26 18.90
CA ALA A 388 33.38 -22.82 18.12
C ALA A 388 34.73 -23.35 18.68
N GLY A 389 35.66 -23.68 17.79
CA GLY A 389 36.98 -24.19 18.14
C GLY A 389 37.07 -25.69 18.40
N GLN A 390 35.97 -26.41 18.41
CA GLN A 390 35.98 -27.87 18.48
C GLN A 390 36.48 -28.48 17.17
N VAL A 391 37.23 -29.58 17.26
CA VAL A 391 37.90 -30.23 16.14
C VAL A 391 37.19 -31.54 15.80
N TYR A 392 36.86 -31.74 14.54
CA TYR A 392 36.14 -32.91 14.04
C TYR A 392 36.92 -33.55 12.88
N SER A 393 36.82 -34.85 12.74
CA SER A 393 37.42 -35.63 11.64
C SER A 393 36.40 -35.99 10.55
N GLU A 394 35.18 -35.47 10.65
CA GLU A 394 34.05 -35.74 9.74
C GLU A 394 33.27 -34.46 9.45
N ARG A 395 32.27 -34.56 8.57
CA ARG A 395 31.32 -33.46 8.34
C ARG A 395 30.59 -33.08 9.63
N ILE A 396 30.48 -31.78 9.88
CA ILE A 396 29.87 -31.24 11.07
C ILE A 396 28.43 -30.86 10.76
N ALA A 397 27.48 -31.50 11.43
CA ALA A 397 26.08 -31.06 11.50
C ALA A 397 25.96 -29.95 12.55
N VAL A 398 25.44 -28.79 12.14
CA VAL A 398 25.34 -27.61 13.01
C VAL A 398 23.88 -27.27 13.23
N SER A 399 23.51 -27.07 14.50
CA SER A 399 22.25 -26.44 14.86
C SER A 399 22.52 -24.96 15.18
N VAL A 400 21.73 -24.05 14.61
CA VAL A 400 21.85 -22.62 14.85
C VAL A 400 20.56 -22.07 15.44
N VAL A 401 20.68 -21.06 16.31
CA VAL A 401 19.56 -20.25 16.79
C VAL A 401 19.72 -18.85 16.22
N VAL A 402 18.74 -18.43 15.45
CA VAL A 402 18.74 -17.15 14.73
C VAL A 402 17.89 -16.13 15.48
N SER A 403 18.37 -14.91 15.58
CA SER A 403 17.68 -13.81 16.25
C SER A 403 16.46 -13.35 15.45
N LEU A 404 15.32 -13.26 16.12
CA LEU A 404 14.13 -12.56 15.64
C LEU A 404 14.19 -11.04 15.92
N GLY A 405 15.25 -10.56 16.56
CA GLY A 405 15.38 -9.19 17.07
C GLY A 405 14.80 -9.05 18.47
N GLU A 406 14.53 -7.81 18.89
CA GLU A 406 13.92 -7.53 20.19
C GLU A 406 12.52 -8.15 20.30
N GLU A 407 12.19 -8.68 21.49
CA GLU A 407 10.85 -9.23 21.75
C GLU A 407 9.80 -8.11 21.68
N PRO A 408 8.76 -8.25 20.83
CA PRO A 408 7.72 -7.25 20.71
C PRO A 408 6.85 -7.18 21.97
N LEU A 409 6.23 -6.01 22.19
CA LEU A 409 5.27 -5.80 23.27
C LEU A 409 3.84 -5.92 22.73
N SER A 410 3.02 -6.78 23.32
CA SER A 410 1.61 -6.84 22.96
C SER A 410 0.87 -5.58 23.45
N PRO A 411 0.06 -4.90 22.60
CA PRO A 411 -0.80 -3.80 23.01
C PRO A 411 -1.70 -4.14 24.21
N ASP A 412 -2.26 -5.35 24.22
CA ASP A 412 -3.16 -5.82 25.28
C ASP A 412 -2.47 -5.88 26.66
N SER A 413 -1.14 -6.04 26.67
CA SER A 413 -0.38 -6.04 27.93
C SER A 413 -0.38 -4.69 28.66
N LEU A 414 -0.75 -3.62 27.98
CA LEU A 414 -0.82 -2.25 28.50
C LEU A 414 -2.22 -1.88 28.98
N VAL A 415 -3.27 -2.52 28.47
CA VAL A 415 -4.67 -2.23 28.83
C VAL A 415 -4.91 -2.51 30.31
N GLY A 416 -5.62 -1.59 30.98
CA GLY A 416 -5.91 -1.64 32.41
C GLY A 416 -4.76 -1.20 33.34
N LYS A 417 -3.53 -1.06 32.83
CA LYS A 417 -2.41 -0.49 33.60
C LYS A 417 -2.59 1.00 33.81
N THR A 418 -1.94 1.55 34.84
CA THR A 418 -1.86 3.00 34.99
C THR A 418 -1.03 3.63 33.89
N GLU A 419 -1.26 4.91 33.61
CA GLU A 419 -0.45 5.65 32.64
C GLU A 419 1.05 5.55 32.91
N ALA A 420 1.44 5.65 34.20
CA ALA A 420 2.85 5.58 34.61
C ALA A 420 3.47 4.20 34.29
N GLU A 421 2.75 3.10 34.59
CA GLU A 421 3.18 1.73 34.29
C GLU A 421 3.29 1.49 32.78
N ALA A 422 2.32 1.98 32.00
CA ALA A 422 2.34 1.86 30.55
C ALA A 422 3.53 2.63 29.94
N ARG A 423 3.77 3.86 30.39
CA ARG A 423 4.93 4.66 29.98
C ARG A 423 6.26 3.99 30.34
N ALA A 424 6.37 3.39 31.52
CA ALA A 424 7.57 2.67 31.95
C ALA A 424 7.88 1.47 31.04
N LEU A 425 6.87 0.67 30.72
CA LEU A 425 7.01 -0.50 29.83
C LEU A 425 7.43 -0.06 28.42
N LEU A 426 6.78 0.96 27.87
CA LEU A 426 7.10 1.50 26.53
C LEU A 426 8.49 2.13 26.49
N SER A 427 8.86 2.90 27.52
CA SER A 427 10.20 3.49 27.64
C SER A 427 11.29 2.44 27.72
N GLY A 428 11.06 1.32 28.42
CA GLY A 428 11.96 0.17 28.47
C GLY A 428 12.25 -0.42 27.09
N LYS A 429 11.32 -0.32 26.15
CA LYS A 429 11.45 -0.73 24.75
C LYS A 429 11.82 0.43 23.82
N LYS A 430 12.23 1.60 24.35
CA LYS A 430 12.59 2.81 23.59
C LYS A 430 11.46 3.36 22.70
N ILE A 431 10.21 3.17 23.11
CA ILE A 431 9.01 3.66 22.43
C ILE A 431 8.51 4.90 23.16
N LEU A 432 8.26 5.98 22.41
CA LEU A 432 7.64 7.20 22.95
C LEU A 432 6.14 7.17 22.59
N PRO A 433 5.25 6.91 23.59
CA PRO A 433 3.82 6.88 23.31
C PRO A 433 3.24 8.28 23.13
N ILE A 434 2.28 8.41 22.22
CA ILE A 434 1.34 9.52 22.20
C ILE A 434 0.22 9.16 23.17
N VAL A 435 0.00 9.96 24.19
CA VAL A 435 -1.07 9.72 25.18
C VAL A 435 -2.22 10.65 24.88
N GLU A 436 -3.40 10.06 24.72
CA GLU A 436 -4.67 10.78 24.57
C GLU A 436 -5.61 10.40 25.71
N TYR A 437 -6.45 11.34 26.11
CA TYR A 437 -7.36 11.15 27.22
C TYR A 437 -8.79 11.09 26.69
N LEU A 438 -9.55 10.07 27.13
CA LEU A 438 -10.94 9.91 26.72
C LEU A 438 -11.82 9.48 27.92
N PRO A 439 -13.11 9.84 27.91
CA PRO A 439 -14.04 9.38 28.92
C PRO A 439 -14.27 7.86 28.80
N SER A 440 -14.43 7.20 29.93
CA SER A 440 -14.77 5.78 29.98
C SER A 440 -15.62 5.49 31.21
N ASP A 441 -16.77 4.83 31.01
CA ASP A 441 -17.67 4.41 32.07
C ASP A 441 -17.23 3.07 32.69
N THR A 442 -16.32 2.35 32.04
CA THR A 442 -15.88 1.00 32.43
C THR A 442 -14.47 0.93 32.97
N VAL A 443 -13.63 1.93 32.67
CA VAL A 443 -12.24 1.99 33.08
C VAL A 443 -12.00 3.15 34.03
N GLU A 444 -11.39 2.87 35.19
CA GLU A 444 -11.07 3.89 36.19
C GLU A 444 -10.18 4.99 35.63
N LYS A 445 -10.37 6.22 36.14
CA LYS A 445 -9.55 7.37 35.79
C LYS A 445 -8.05 7.09 35.96
N GLY A 446 -7.25 7.46 34.97
CA GLY A 446 -5.80 7.29 34.96
C GLY A 446 -5.31 5.92 34.51
N ARG A 447 -6.22 5.03 34.09
CA ARG A 447 -5.87 3.72 33.52
C ARG A 447 -6.02 3.72 32.01
N VAL A 448 -5.25 2.86 31.37
CA VAL A 448 -5.28 2.66 29.91
C VAL A 448 -6.57 1.94 29.51
N VAL A 449 -7.34 2.59 28.64
CA VAL A 449 -8.58 2.06 28.07
C VAL A 449 -8.27 1.17 26.87
N SER A 450 -7.42 1.67 25.99
CA SER A 450 -7.01 0.95 24.79
C SER A 450 -5.65 1.45 24.31
N VAL A 451 -5.04 0.66 23.47
CA VAL A 451 -3.75 1.01 22.84
C VAL A 451 -3.90 0.80 21.35
N PHE A 452 -3.55 1.83 20.60
CA PHE A 452 -3.45 1.73 19.16
C PHE A 452 -1.97 1.60 18.76
N SER A 453 -1.67 0.52 18.07
CA SER A 453 -0.42 0.33 17.33
C SER A 453 -0.77 -0.03 15.90
N PRO A 454 -0.04 0.47 14.89
CA PRO A 454 -0.22 0.08 13.50
C PRO A 454 -0.06 -1.44 13.29
N ASP A 455 0.76 -2.07 14.15
CA ASP A 455 1.07 -3.49 14.12
C ASP A 455 0.37 -4.20 15.27
N THR A 456 0.14 -5.52 15.10
CA THR A 456 -0.39 -6.39 16.17
C THR A 456 0.52 -6.45 17.40
N GLU A 457 1.79 -6.06 17.23
CA GLU A 457 2.84 -6.07 18.25
C GLU A 457 3.61 -4.74 18.16
N ILE A 458 3.98 -4.20 19.32
CA ILE A 458 4.72 -2.94 19.42
C ILE A 458 6.21 -3.25 19.44
N LEU A 459 6.92 -2.84 18.38
CA LEU A 459 8.37 -2.97 18.24
C LEU A 459 9.09 -1.70 18.68
N SER A 460 10.39 -1.81 18.97
CA SER A 460 11.25 -0.65 19.24
C SER A 460 11.20 0.35 18.09
N GLY A 461 10.87 1.62 18.39
CA GLY A 461 10.72 2.68 17.40
C GLY A 461 9.35 2.74 16.71
N SER A 462 8.41 1.85 17.03
CA SER A 462 7.03 1.92 16.53
C SER A 462 6.27 3.10 17.13
N LEU A 463 5.30 3.61 16.39
CA LEU A 463 4.32 4.56 16.92
C LEU A 463 3.32 3.80 17.80
N CYS A 464 3.08 4.32 18.99
CA CYS A 464 2.12 3.77 19.91
C CYS A 464 1.26 4.90 20.50
N LYS A 465 -0.07 4.79 20.34
CA LYS A 465 -1.04 5.70 20.94
C LYS A 465 -1.71 5.00 22.09
N VAL A 466 -1.66 5.60 23.27
CA VAL A 466 -2.23 5.07 24.50
C VAL A 466 -3.39 5.96 24.92
N PHE A 467 -4.58 5.37 24.99
CA PHE A 467 -5.78 6.06 25.43
C PHE A 467 -5.99 5.83 26.91
N VAL A 468 -6.02 6.92 27.67
CA VAL A 468 -6.14 6.88 29.14
C VAL A 468 -7.50 7.42 29.57
N SER A 469 -8.16 6.74 30.47
CA SER A 469 -9.46 7.15 31.01
C SER A 469 -9.36 8.42 31.84
N VAL A 470 -10.25 9.39 31.58
CA VAL A 470 -10.52 10.51 32.49
C VAL A 470 -11.64 10.23 33.49
N GLY A 471 -12.18 9.00 33.48
CA GLY A 471 -13.38 8.60 34.22
C GLY A 471 -14.63 8.74 33.36
N ALA A 472 -15.81 8.54 33.97
CA ALA A 472 -17.08 8.67 33.30
C ALA A 472 -17.26 10.09 32.72
N ALA A 473 -17.87 10.17 31.52
CA ALA A 473 -18.18 11.46 30.92
C ALA A 473 -19.24 12.20 31.77
N GLU A 474 -19.05 13.51 31.90
CA GLU A 474 -20.09 14.34 32.50
C GLU A 474 -21.34 14.31 31.63
N THR A 475 -22.49 14.12 32.25
CA THR A 475 -23.78 14.19 31.57
C THR A 475 -24.41 15.56 31.74
N VAL A 476 -25.13 16.00 30.73
CA VAL A 476 -25.89 17.26 30.72
C VAL A 476 -27.24 17.04 30.06
N ALA A 477 -28.28 17.73 30.55
CA ALA A 477 -29.59 17.65 29.95
C ALA A 477 -29.66 18.44 28.64
N VAL A 478 -30.20 17.83 27.60
CA VAL A 478 -30.44 18.49 26.30
C VAL A 478 -31.46 19.59 26.49
N PRO A 479 -31.20 20.83 26.08
CA PRO A 479 -32.17 21.91 26.16
C PRO A 479 -33.28 21.77 25.10
N SER A 480 -34.38 22.54 25.26
CA SER A 480 -35.42 22.66 24.25
C SER A 480 -34.91 23.61 23.16
N LEU A 481 -34.66 23.07 21.96
CA LEU A 481 -34.07 23.79 20.84
C LEU A 481 -35.08 24.03 19.69
N VAL A 482 -36.20 23.32 19.70
CA VAL A 482 -37.26 23.46 18.69
C VAL A 482 -37.89 24.86 18.75
N GLY A 483 -37.94 25.52 17.60
CA GLY A 483 -38.43 26.91 17.47
C GLY A 483 -37.37 27.99 17.76
N MET A 484 -36.13 27.61 18.07
CA MET A 484 -35.00 28.54 18.21
C MET A 484 -34.37 28.85 16.87
N ASP A 485 -33.77 30.04 16.73
CA ASP A 485 -32.83 30.31 15.63
C ASP A 485 -31.64 29.34 15.70
N LYS A 486 -31.21 28.86 14.53
CA LYS A 486 -30.09 27.93 14.44
C LYS A 486 -28.85 28.43 15.19
N GLY A 487 -28.49 29.71 15.04
CA GLY A 487 -27.28 30.28 15.68
C GLY A 487 -27.40 30.27 17.21
N GLU A 488 -28.57 30.59 17.74
CA GLU A 488 -28.86 30.54 19.19
C GLU A 488 -28.84 29.10 19.71
N ALA A 489 -29.43 28.18 18.98
CA ALA A 489 -29.46 26.75 19.33
C ALA A 489 -28.04 26.17 19.38
N LEU A 490 -27.19 26.48 18.39
CA LEU A 490 -25.79 26.00 18.35
C LEU A 490 -24.96 26.62 19.45
N ALA A 491 -25.10 27.93 19.72
CA ALA A 491 -24.39 28.59 20.80
C ALA A 491 -24.69 27.97 22.17
N LEU A 492 -25.98 27.59 22.40
CA LEU A 492 -26.40 26.94 23.63
C LEU A 492 -25.82 25.51 23.75
N LEU A 493 -25.78 24.75 22.66
CA LEU A 493 -25.17 23.41 22.64
C LEU A 493 -23.65 23.49 22.88
N ASP A 494 -22.97 24.47 22.27
CA ASP A 494 -21.53 24.71 22.47
C ASP A 494 -21.23 25.10 23.93
N GLU A 495 -22.05 25.97 24.55
CA GLU A 495 -21.92 26.35 25.97
C GLU A 495 -22.07 25.13 26.90
N LEU A 496 -22.99 24.24 26.58
CA LEU A 496 -23.24 23.01 27.34
C LEU A 496 -22.23 21.89 27.03
N GLY A 497 -21.40 22.05 26.00
CA GLY A 497 -20.43 21.03 25.55
C GLY A 497 -21.10 19.81 24.89
N ILE A 498 -22.28 19.98 24.29
CA ILE A 498 -23.03 18.95 23.59
C ILE A 498 -22.62 18.97 22.12
N LEU A 499 -22.16 17.85 21.57
CA LEU A 499 -21.92 17.73 20.14
C LEU A 499 -23.22 17.67 19.36
N TYR A 500 -23.22 18.20 18.14
CA TYR A 500 -24.42 18.25 17.32
C TYR A 500 -24.17 17.95 15.83
N ARG A 501 -25.23 17.59 15.13
CA ARG A 501 -25.30 17.47 13.68
C ARG A 501 -26.43 18.32 13.17
N ILE A 502 -26.33 18.87 11.96
CA ILE A 502 -27.37 19.71 11.35
C ILE A 502 -27.82 19.03 10.07
N VAL A 503 -29.15 18.88 9.96
CA VAL A 503 -29.82 18.42 8.76
C VAL A 503 -30.75 19.54 8.29
N PHE A 504 -30.65 19.95 7.04
CA PHE A 504 -31.50 20.98 6.48
C PHE A 504 -32.65 20.35 5.69
N VAL A 505 -33.85 20.84 5.91
CA VAL A 505 -35.08 20.39 5.20
C VAL A 505 -35.85 21.57 4.64
N ASP A 506 -36.49 21.35 3.50
CA ASP A 506 -37.42 22.33 2.95
C ASP A 506 -38.75 22.23 3.74
N ASP A 507 -39.19 23.31 4.36
CA ASP A 507 -40.40 23.35 5.18
C ASP A 507 -41.10 24.71 5.05
N LYS A 508 -42.43 24.65 4.78
CA LYS A 508 -43.24 25.83 4.59
C LYS A 508 -43.86 26.38 5.89
N ASP A 509 -43.89 25.55 6.93
CA ASP A 509 -44.58 25.86 8.19
C ASP A 509 -43.60 26.39 9.27
N THR A 510 -42.31 26.17 9.09
CA THR A 510 -41.25 26.67 9.98
C THR A 510 -40.42 27.75 9.26
N PRO A 511 -40.19 28.92 9.85
CA PRO A 511 -39.36 29.98 9.27
C PRO A 511 -37.98 29.49 8.86
N GLU A 512 -37.39 30.12 7.83
CA GLU A 512 -36.04 29.84 7.39
C GLU A 512 -35.03 30.10 8.53
N GLY A 513 -34.14 29.13 8.77
CA GLY A 513 -33.12 29.20 9.81
C GLY A 513 -33.57 28.75 11.20
N GLU A 514 -34.84 28.42 11.42
CA GLU A 514 -35.31 27.90 12.70
C GLU A 514 -35.17 26.38 12.80
N VAL A 515 -34.96 25.89 14.03
CA VAL A 515 -34.92 24.45 14.36
C VAL A 515 -36.33 23.90 14.37
N LYS A 516 -36.63 23.03 13.41
CA LYS A 516 -37.91 22.33 13.30
C LYS A 516 -38.04 21.18 14.27
N GLU A 517 -36.96 20.40 14.44
CA GLU A 517 -36.97 19.17 15.21
C GLU A 517 -35.58 18.89 15.80
N GLN A 518 -35.53 18.24 16.96
CA GLN A 518 -34.34 17.66 17.56
C GLN A 518 -34.58 16.16 17.82
N ASP A 519 -33.59 15.31 17.52
CA ASP A 519 -33.72 13.85 17.64
C ASP A 519 -33.68 13.35 19.09
N ILE A 520 -32.94 14.05 19.97
CA ILE A 520 -32.92 13.77 21.41
C ILE A 520 -33.85 14.76 22.12
N PRO A 521 -34.87 14.26 22.88
CA PRO A 521 -35.81 15.13 23.56
C PRO A 521 -35.16 16.06 24.58
N ALA A 522 -35.81 17.24 24.78
CA ALA A 522 -35.40 18.16 25.84
C ALA A 522 -35.55 17.50 27.23
N GLY A 523 -34.54 17.60 28.06
CA GLY A 523 -34.46 16.98 29.38
C GLY A 523 -33.75 15.66 29.43
N ASP A 524 -33.54 14.97 28.29
CA ASP A 524 -32.77 13.74 28.24
C ASP A 524 -31.29 14.05 28.50
N LEU A 525 -30.58 13.10 29.14
CA LEU A 525 -29.18 13.26 29.51
C LEU A 525 -28.29 12.73 28.39
N VAL A 526 -27.35 13.56 27.94
CA VAL A 526 -26.29 13.19 26.98
C VAL A 526 -24.91 13.42 27.61
N ARG A 527 -23.92 12.65 27.17
CA ARG A 527 -22.54 12.79 27.63
C ARG A 527 -21.84 13.93 26.87
N LYS A 528 -21.19 14.82 27.59
CA LYS A 528 -20.45 15.95 27.00
C LYS A 528 -19.32 15.46 26.11
N GLY A 529 -19.23 16.00 24.89
CA GLY A 529 -18.13 15.74 23.98
C GLY A 529 -18.09 14.31 23.42
N VAL A 530 -19.16 13.53 23.53
CA VAL A 530 -19.27 12.17 23.00
C VAL A 530 -20.06 12.17 21.69
N THR A 531 -19.43 11.69 20.61
CA THR A 531 -20.00 11.73 19.24
C THR A 531 -21.28 10.89 19.09
N GLU A 532 -21.39 9.80 19.85
CA GLU A 532 -22.56 8.91 19.84
C GLU A 532 -23.80 9.57 20.43
N ASP A 533 -23.60 10.54 21.33
CA ASP A 533 -24.64 11.30 22.01
C ASP A 533 -24.88 12.68 21.33
N ALA A 534 -24.38 12.88 20.12
CA ALA A 534 -24.54 14.13 19.39
C ALA A 534 -26.00 14.38 18.99
N VAL A 535 -26.55 15.54 19.35
CA VAL A 535 -27.90 15.95 19.03
C VAL A 535 -28.02 16.31 17.54
N THR A 536 -28.97 15.71 16.83
CA THR A 536 -29.28 16.07 15.44
C THR A 536 -30.38 17.10 15.39
N LEU A 537 -30.07 18.27 14.85
CA LEU A 537 -31.02 19.34 14.62
C LEU A 537 -31.50 19.35 13.18
N THR A 538 -32.80 19.29 12.99
CA THR A 538 -33.45 19.52 11.70
C THR A 538 -33.80 21.00 11.58
N VAL A 539 -33.19 21.71 10.64
CA VAL A 539 -33.33 23.16 10.43
C VAL A 539 -34.10 23.44 9.13
N SER A 540 -35.05 24.34 9.20
CA SER A 540 -35.84 24.76 8.02
C SER A 540 -35.01 25.62 7.07
N LYS A 541 -35.15 25.39 5.76
CA LYS A 541 -34.67 26.27 4.68
C LYS A 541 -35.74 27.26 4.20
N GLY A 542 -36.93 27.24 4.80
CA GLY A 542 -38.07 27.96 4.28
C GLY A 542 -38.65 27.31 3.01
N LEU A 543 -39.46 28.04 2.27
CA LEU A 543 -39.95 27.65 0.95
C LEU A 543 -38.80 27.80 -0.05
N GLY A 544 -38.34 26.68 -0.63
CA GLY A 544 -37.50 26.75 -1.82
C GLY A 544 -38.22 27.48 -2.94
N THR A 545 -37.68 28.62 -3.35
CA THR A 545 -38.16 29.40 -4.51
C THR A 545 -37.82 28.70 -5.80
#